data_dbe41114fc172b358592a073b22770d1
#
_entry.id   dbe41114fc172b358592a073b22770d1
#
_cell.length_a   1.000
_cell.length_b   1.000
_cell.length_c   1.000
_cell.angle_alpha   90.00
_cell.angle_beta   90.00
_cell.angle_gamma   90.00
#
_symmetry.space_group_name_H-M   'P 1'
#
loop_
_entity.id
_entity.type
_entity.pdbx_description
1 polymer ?
#
loop_
_entity_poly.entity_id
_entity_poly.type
_entity_poly.pdbx_seq_one_letter_code
_entity_poly.pdbx_strand_id
1 'polypeptide(L)'
;FAARKFYKQELFNGTFGRMVFSFKPRTGRDGRIPRQGKYGDDFYNRLDEYLARLAICKGRFIIKPLNRLIDHLAADMASLADLTDDDTLWDISKRALVSAWKSGCILWALNNQTWTKPMGSIVEWLVYHDIWSKMQVFADMLSQDAETISEAQRRGPKNLLDDLPSSFNAAQLEALRLSLGKTKEGTKNQLYKWTFRKFITYSAQTGLYTKTQEYLLGK
;
A
#
# COMPACT_ATOMS: atom_id res chain seq x y z
N PHE A 1 -14.09 -15.26 7.38
CA PHE A 1 -15.29 -14.63 7.98
C PHE A 1 -15.09 -14.29 9.46
N ALA A 2 -14.59 -15.21 10.29
CA ALA A 2 -14.34 -14.97 11.72
C ALA A 2 -13.28 -13.88 11.96
N ALA A 3 -12.19 -13.88 11.18
CA ALA A 3 -11.14 -12.88 11.29
C ALA A 3 -11.66 -11.45 11.02
N ARG A 4 -12.52 -11.27 10.00
CA ARG A 4 -13.12 -9.95 9.70
C ARG A 4 -13.89 -9.38 10.89
N LYS A 5 -14.71 -10.22 11.55
CA LYS A 5 -15.50 -9.79 12.71
C LYS A 5 -14.62 -9.43 13.91
N PHE A 6 -13.57 -10.21 14.14
CA PHE A 6 -12.62 -9.99 15.24
C PHE A 6 -11.82 -8.69 15.06
N TYR A 7 -11.33 -8.42 13.83
CA TYR A 7 -10.47 -7.27 13.56
C TYR A 7 -11.23 -5.98 13.28
N LYS A 8 -12.56 -5.97 13.21
CA LYS A 8 -13.35 -4.76 12.94
C LYS A 8 -13.04 -3.62 13.91
N GLN A 9 -12.91 -3.92 15.20
CA GLN A 9 -12.61 -2.95 16.24
C GLN A 9 -11.14 -2.52 16.23
N GLU A 10 -10.23 -3.46 15.92
CA GLU A 10 -8.79 -3.24 15.87
C GLU A 10 -8.34 -2.45 14.62
N LEU A 11 -9.16 -2.40 13.60
CA LEU A 11 -8.95 -1.59 12.39
C LEU A 11 -8.78 -0.11 12.73
N PHE A 12 -9.64 0.40 13.61
CA PHE A 12 -9.63 1.79 14.04
C PHE A 12 -8.55 2.08 15.10
N ASN A 13 -8.14 1.08 15.87
CA ASN A 13 -7.13 1.23 16.93
C ASN A 13 -5.68 1.18 16.40
N GLY A 14 -5.48 1.03 15.11
CA GLY A 14 -4.15 0.99 14.48
C GLY A 14 -3.37 -0.31 14.69
N THR A 15 -3.89 -1.30 15.43
CA THR A 15 -3.26 -2.62 15.61
C THR A 15 -3.21 -3.37 14.29
N PHE A 16 -4.31 -3.36 13.54
CA PHE A 16 -4.43 -3.94 12.21
C PHE A 16 -3.31 -3.50 11.25
N GLY A 17 -3.01 -2.21 11.20
CA GLY A 17 -1.97 -1.69 10.33
C GLY A 17 -0.56 -2.18 10.68
N ARG A 18 -0.34 -2.71 11.88
CA ARG A 18 0.94 -3.26 12.34
C ARG A 18 1.09 -4.75 12.07
N MET A 19 0.02 -5.43 11.65
CA MET A 19 0.05 -6.84 11.29
C MET A 19 0.37 -7.01 9.81
N VAL A 20 1.16 -8.02 9.49
CA VAL A 20 1.36 -8.48 8.11
C VAL A 20 0.38 -9.63 7.86
N PHE A 21 -0.41 -9.51 6.81
CA PHE A 21 -1.38 -10.52 6.41
C PHE A 21 -0.87 -11.28 5.20
N SER A 22 -1.07 -12.58 5.21
CA SER A 22 -0.92 -13.41 4.02
C SER A 22 -2.30 -13.94 3.62
N PHE A 23 -2.70 -13.64 2.40
CA PHE A 23 -3.96 -14.07 1.83
C PHE A 23 -3.71 -15.05 0.68
N LYS A 24 -4.34 -16.21 0.78
CA LYS A 24 -4.38 -17.20 -0.30
C LYS A 24 -5.84 -17.52 -0.61
N PRO A 25 -6.31 -17.27 -1.83
CA PRO A 25 -7.64 -17.72 -2.25
C PRO A 25 -7.75 -19.24 -2.07
N ARG A 26 -8.85 -19.70 -1.51
CA ARG A 26 -9.07 -21.14 -1.32
C ARG A 26 -9.41 -21.78 -2.66
N THR A 27 -8.47 -22.50 -3.24
CA THR A 27 -8.62 -23.19 -4.54
C THR A 27 -9.12 -24.61 -4.45
N GLY A 28 -9.35 -25.14 -3.24
CA GLY A 28 -9.82 -26.49 -2.99
C GLY A 28 -9.87 -26.84 -1.51
N ARG A 29 -10.33 -28.04 -1.20
CA ARG A 29 -10.26 -28.58 0.16
C ARG A 29 -8.89 -29.23 0.34
N ASP A 30 -7.95 -28.53 0.97
CA ASP A 30 -6.71 -29.14 1.44
C ASP A 30 -7.01 -29.79 2.79
N GLY A 31 -7.14 -31.11 2.80
CA GLY A 31 -7.40 -31.89 4.00
C GLY A 31 -6.18 -32.10 4.90
N ARG A 32 -5.02 -31.56 4.51
CA ARG A 32 -3.79 -31.70 5.28
C ARG A 32 -3.72 -30.62 6.35
N ILE A 33 -3.75 -31.04 7.59
CA ILE A 33 -3.42 -30.16 8.72
C ILE A 33 -1.90 -30.03 8.76
N PRO A 34 -1.33 -28.80 8.65
CA PRO A 34 0.11 -28.61 8.81
C PRO A 34 0.52 -29.14 10.18
N ARG A 35 1.35 -30.17 10.21
CA ARG A 35 1.92 -30.66 11.46
C ARG A 35 3.21 -29.87 11.72
N GLN A 36 3.37 -29.45 12.96
CA GLN A 36 4.62 -28.84 13.39
C GLN A 36 5.72 -29.92 13.30
N GLY A 37 6.66 -29.72 12.37
CA GLY A 37 7.81 -30.60 12.24
C GLY A 37 8.77 -30.39 13.41
N LYS A 38 9.50 -31.44 13.78
CA LYS A 38 10.71 -31.28 14.60
C LYS A 38 11.84 -30.86 13.67
N TYR A 39 12.46 -29.74 13.96
CA TYR A 39 13.67 -29.31 13.26
C TYR A 39 14.86 -30.06 13.85
N GLY A 40 15.79 -30.53 12.99
CA GLY A 40 17.03 -31.16 13.42
C GLY A 40 18.06 -30.14 13.93
N ASP A 41 19.12 -30.63 14.57
CA ASP A 41 20.18 -29.81 15.15
C ASP A 41 20.83 -28.90 14.10
N ASP A 42 20.95 -29.34 12.84
CA ASP A 42 21.44 -28.52 11.74
C ASP A 42 20.65 -27.25 11.50
N PHE A 43 19.34 -27.29 11.74
CA PHE A 43 18.50 -26.09 11.63
C PHE A 43 18.85 -25.10 12.72
N TYR A 44 18.98 -25.57 13.96
CA TYR A 44 19.30 -24.71 15.10
C TYR A 44 20.71 -24.14 14.98
N ASN A 45 21.68 -24.93 14.55
CA ASN A 45 23.05 -24.46 14.33
C ASN A 45 23.10 -23.33 13.28
N ARG A 46 22.35 -23.47 12.18
CA ARG A 46 22.24 -22.39 11.16
C ARG A 46 21.51 -21.15 11.73
N LEU A 47 20.47 -21.38 12.52
CA LEU A 47 19.72 -20.27 13.15
C LEU A 47 20.64 -19.49 14.09
N ASP A 48 21.47 -20.16 14.88
CA ASP A 48 22.41 -19.53 15.81
C ASP A 48 23.44 -18.67 15.09
N GLU A 49 23.93 -19.10 13.92
CA GLU A 49 24.81 -18.25 13.08
C GLU A 49 24.11 -16.95 12.66
N TYR A 50 22.84 -17.03 12.24
CA TYR A 50 22.08 -15.85 11.86
C TYR A 50 21.77 -14.95 13.06
N LEU A 51 21.41 -15.52 14.19
CA LEU A 51 21.19 -14.77 15.44
C LEU A 51 22.47 -14.09 15.91
N ALA A 52 23.63 -14.72 15.79
CA ALA A 52 24.92 -14.11 16.10
C ALA A 52 25.18 -12.87 15.22
N ARG A 53 24.88 -12.94 13.92
CA ARG A 53 25.00 -11.79 13.00
C ARG A 53 24.08 -10.63 13.41
N LEU A 54 22.86 -10.92 13.86
CA LEU A 54 21.95 -9.91 14.38
C LEU A 54 22.45 -9.31 15.68
N ALA A 55 23.02 -10.11 16.58
CA ALA A 55 23.48 -9.68 17.89
C ALA A 55 24.63 -8.66 17.83
N ILE A 56 25.49 -8.72 16.80
CA ILE A 56 26.56 -7.74 16.58
C ILE A 56 26.08 -6.43 15.98
N CYS A 57 24.88 -6.40 15.38
CA CYS A 57 24.30 -5.19 14.82
C CYS A 57 23.71 -4.31 15.93
N LYS A 58 24.51 -3.40 16.46
CA LYS A 58 24.10 -2.45 17.51
C LYS A 58 24.24 -1.01 17.03
N GLY A 59 23.28 -0.16 17.44
CA GLY A 59 23.33 1.25 17.13
C GLY A 59 22.40 1.67 16.00
N ARG A 60 22.67 2.85 15.42
CA ARG A 60 21.88 3.44 14.33
C ARG A 60 22.55 3.17 13.00
N PHE A 61 21.81 2.58 12.06
CA PHE A 61 22.31 2.26 10.72
C PHE A 61 21.64 3.13 9.67
N ILE A 62 22.38 3.44 8.61
CA ILE A 62 21.87 4.11 7.41
C ILE A 62 22.18 3.20 6.22
N ILE A 63 21.15 2.52 5.72
CA ILE A 63 21.26 1.63 4.57
C ILE A 63 20.75 2.40 3.35
N LYS A 64 21.67 3.16 2.69
CA LYS A 64 21.32 4.05 1.58
C LYS A 64 20.49 3.38 0.47
N PRO A 65 20.82 2.17 -0.03
CA PRO A 65 20.02 1.53 -1.07
C PRO A 65 18.60 1.19 -0.61
N LEU A 66 18.43 0.71 0.63
CA LEU A 66 17.12 0.41 1.21
C LEU A 66 16.28 1.69 1.36
N ASN A 67 16.88 2.76 1.90
CA ASN A 67 16.16 4.02 2.08
C ASN A 67 15.68 4.58 0.74
N ARG A 68 16.54 4.58 -0.30
CA ARG A 68 16.14 5.02 -1.66
C ARG A 68 14.99 4.18 -2.23
N LEU A 69 15.02 2.87 -2.04
CA LEU A 69 13.94 1.98 -2.47
C LEU A 69 12.62 2.32 -1.76
N ILE A 70 12.66 2.47 -0.45
CA ILE A 70 11.46 2.83 0.34
C ILE A 70 10.94 4.21 -0.04
N ASP A 71 11.80 5.20 -0.25
CA ASP A 71 11.41 6.54 -0.69
C ASP A 71 10.72 6.51 -2.06
N HIS A 72 11.24 5.69 -2.99
CA HIS A 72 10.62 5.49 -4.31
C HIS A 72 9.25 4.84 -4.19
N LEU A 73 9.14 3.72 -3.47
CA LEU A 73 7.87 3.03 -3.24
C LEU A 73 6.85 3.94 -2.50
N ALA A 74 7.32 4.77 -1.57
CA ALA A 74 6.45 5.73 -0.89
C ALA A 74 5.90 6.79 -1.85
N ALA A 75 6.72 7.29 -2.77
CA ALA A 75 6.29 8.23 -3.79
C ALA A 75 5.25 7.61 -4.75
N ASP A 76 5.46 6.37 -5.17
CA ASP A 76 4.53 5.63 -6.03
C ASP A 76 3.19 5.40 -5.33
N MET A 77 3.21 4.96 -4.07
CA MET A 77 1.99 4.73 -3.29
C MET A 77 1.24 6.03 -2.99
N ALA A 78 1.96 7.12 -2.69
CA ALA A 78 1.35 8.42 -2.51
C ALA A 78 0.69 8.93 -3.81
N SER A 79 1.34 8.73 -4.96
CA SER A 79 0.79 9.08 -6.27
C SER A 79 -0.48 8.27 -6.56
N LEU A 80 -0.46 6.98 -6.28
CA LEU A 80 -1.62 6.12 -6.46
C LEU A 80 -2.78 6.52 -5.55
N ALA A 81 -2.52 6.80 -4.27
CA ALA A 81 -3.53 7.26 -3.32
C ALA A 81 -4.13 8.61 -3.74
N ASP A 82 -3.30 9.52 -4.25
CA ASP A 82 -3.75 10.81 -4.77
C ASP A 82 -4.61 10.65 -6.05
N LEU A 83 -4.28 9.70 -6.94
CA LEU A 83 -5.07 9.42 -8.15
C LEU A 83 -6.43 8.80 -7.81
N THR A 84 -6.44 7.92 -6.82
CA THR A 84 -7.66 7.20 -6.42
C THR A 84 -8.48 7.94 -5.37
N ASP A 85 -7.96 9.03 -4.81
CA ASP A 85 -8.54 9.75 -3.67
C ASP A 85 -8.86 8.80 -2.50
N ASP A 86 -7.90 7.92 -2.19
CA ASP A 86 -8.06 6.87 -1.18
C ASP A 86 -7.06 7.07 -0.03
N ASP A 87 -7.48 7.81 0.99
CA ASP A 87 -6.67 8.03 2.20
C ASP A 87 -6.40 6.72 2.95
N THR A 88 -7.30 5.74 2.84
CA THR A 88 -7.13 4.43 3.47
C THR A 88 -5.99 3.65 2.80
N LEU A 89 -5.92 3.69 1.48
CA LEU A 89 -4.81 3.11 0.74
C LEU A 89 -3.48 3.71 1.19
N TRP A 90 -3.42 5.03 1.37
CA TRP A 90 -2.23 5.71 1.86
C TRP A 90 -1.85 5.27 3.28
N ASP A 91 -2.81 5.15 4.18
CA ASP A 91 -2.55 4.74 5.57
C ASP A 91 -2.07 3.29 5.68
N ILE A 92 -2.62 2.39 4.87
CA ILE A 92 -2.14 1.00 4.76
C ILE A 92 -0.72 0.99 4.19
N SER A 93 -0.47 1.77 3.13
CA SER A 93 0.82 1.82 2.44
C SER A 93 1.94 2.32 3.36
N LYS A 94 1.72 3.37 4.14
CA LYS A 94 2.69 3.86 5.13
C LYS A 94 3.15 2.75 6.10
N ARG A 95 2.23 1.92 6.55
CA ARG A 95 2.53 0.83 7.49
C ARG A 95 3.23 -0.33 6.82
N ALA A 96 2.83 -0.67 5.59
CA ALA A 96 3.50 -1.68 4.77
C ALA A 96 4.95 -1.28 4.49
N LEU A 97 5.21 -0.03 4.14
CA LEU A 97 6.55 0.53 3.92
C LEU A 97 7.43 0.44 5.16
N VAL A 98 6.90 0.78 6.35
CA VAL A 98 7.66 0.66 7.61
C VAL A 98 7.98 -0.80 7.92
N SER A 99 7.04 -1.72 7.71
CA SER A 99 7.25 -3.16 7.94
C SER A 99 8.29 -3.73 6.98
N ALA A 100 8.21 -3.38 5.72
CA ALA A 100 9.16 -3.79 4.69
C ALA A 100 10.56 -3.20 4.92
N TRP A 101 10.66 -1.92 5.36
CA TRP A 101 11.92 -1.31 5.75
C TRP A 101 12.60 -2.08 6.90
N LYS A 102 11.85 -2.43 7.95
CA LYS A 102 12.36 -3.26 9.07
C LYS A 102 12.85 -4.61 8.57
N SER A 103 12.08 -5.28 7.69
CA SER A 103 12.48 -6.54 7.09
C SER A 103 13.76 -6.40 6.27
N GLY A 104 13.90 -5.31 5.51
CA GLY A 104 15.11 -4.97 4.77
C GLY A 104 16.32 -4.77 5.67
N CYS A 105 16.15 -4.13 6.83
CA CYS A 105 17.22 -4.00 7.84
C CYS A 105 17.67 -5.37 8.36
N ILE A 106 16.73 -6.27 8.63
CA ILE A 106 17.02 -7.62 9.09
C ILE A 106 17.78 -8.41 8.00
N LEU A 107 17.29 -8.37 6.76
CA LEU A 107 17.94 -9.03 5.63
C LEU A 107 19.38 -8.54 5.43
N TRP A 108 19.60 -7.22 5.53
CA TRP A 108 20.94 -6.62 5.43
C TRP A 108 21.85 -7.10 6.56
N ALA A 109 21.37 -7.13 7.82
CA ALA A 109 22.12 -7.60 8.95
C ALA A 109 22.49 -9.10 8.81
N LEU A 110 21.54 -9.93 8.38
CA LEU A 110 21.76 -11.36 8.13
C LEU A 110 22.75 -11.63 6.99
N ASN A 111 22.84 -10.71 6.03
CA ASN A 111 23.79 -10.79 4.92
C ASN A 111 25.12 -10.04 5.19
N ASN A 112 25.61 -10.12 6.40
CA ASN A 112 26.88 -9.48 6.81
C ASN A 112 26.95 -7.99 6.43
N GLN A 113 25.87 -7.25 6.65
CA GLN A 113 25.75 -5.81 6.40
C GLN A 113 25.99 -5.43 4.91
N THR A 114 25.74 -6.36 4.01
CA THR A 114 25.88 -6.14 2.57
C THR A 114 24.51 -6.16 1.89
N TRP A 115 24.19 -5.07 1.17
CA TRP A 115 22.93 -4.99 0.42
C TRP A 115 23.07 -5.59 -0.97
N THR A 116 22.10 -6.41 -1.38
CA THR A 116 22.07 -7.04 -2.72
C THR A 116 20.76 -6.75 -3.45
N LYS A 117 20.77 -6.85 -4.78
CA LYS A 117 19.59 -6.64 -5.62
C LYS A 117 18.41 -7.55 -5.25
N PRO A 118 18.59 -8.87 -4.99
CA PRO A 118 17.50 -9.75 -4.56
C PRO A 118 16.81 -9.29 -3.27
N MET A 119 17.54 -8.68 -2.34
CA MET A 119 16.93 -8.13 -1.12
C MET A 119 15.98 -6.97 -1.45
N GLY A 120 16.34 -6.13 -2.41
CA GLY A 120 15.46 -5.07 -2.91
C GLY A 120 14.16 -5.64 -3.44
N SER A 121 14.22 -6.66 -4.28
CA SER A 121 13.02 -7.33 -4.83
C SER A 121 12.15 -7.97 -3.74
N ILE A 122 12.75 -8.53 -2.69
CA ILE A 122 11.99 -9.06 -1.54
C ILE A 122 11.27 -7.94 -0.80
N VAL A 123 11.95 -6.82 -0.53
CA VAL A 123 11.36 -5.67 0.17
C VAL A 123 10.21 -5.07 -0.63
N GLU A 124 10.38 -4.89 -1.93
CA GLU A 124 9.35 -4.42 -2.84
C GLU A 124 8.14 -5.37 -2.85
N TRP A 125 8.38 -6.66 -3.00
CA TRP A 125 7.33 -7.67 -2.92
C TRP A 125 6.57 -7.63 -1.60
N LEU A 126 7.27 -7.47 -0.47
CA LEU A 126 6.63 -7.38 0.86
C LEU A 126 5.67 -6.19 0.95
N VAL A 127 6.03 -5.02 0.39
CA VAL A 127 5.15 -3.84 0.37
C VAL A 127 3.87 -4.16 -0.41
N TYR A 128 3.99 -4.60 -1.66
CA TYR A 128 2.83 -4.87 -2.51
C TYR A 128 1.97 -6.01 -1.98
N HIS A 129 2.60 -7.08 -1.49
CA HIS A 129 1.88 -8.22 -0.93
C HIS A 129 1.08 -7.86 0.33
N ASP A 130 1.67 -7.06 1.24
CA ASP A 130 0.98 -6.64 2.46
C ASP A 130 -0.21 -5.72 2.13
N ILE A 131 -0.02 -4.75 1.23
CA ILE A 131 -1.11 -3.87 0.76
C ILE A 131 -2.21 -4.70 0.09
N TRP A 132 -1.84 -5.54 -0.88
CA TRP A 132 -2.79 -6.39 -1.61
C TRP A 132 -3.57 -7.31 -0.66
N SER A 133 -2.89 -7.98 0.27
CA SER A 133 -3.53 -8.89 1.23
C SER A 133 -4.53 -8.15 2.12
N LYS A 134 -4.18 -6.95 2.60
CA LYS A 134 -5.08 -6.12 3.40
C LYS A 134 -6.29 -5.67 2.60
N MET A 135 -6.09 -5.22 1.37
CA MET A 135 -7.18 -4.81 0.48
C MET A 135 -8.12 -5.98 0.18
N GLN A 136 -7.60 -7.19 -0.11
CA GLN A 136 -8.44 -8.37 -0.37
C GLN A 136 -9.28 -8.81 0.83
N VAL A 137 -8.72 -8.72 2.04
CA VAL A 137 -9.39 -9.22 3.25
C VAL A 137 -10.32 -8.18 3.84
N PHE A 138 -9.97 -6.90 3.76
CA PHE A 138 -10.60 -5.85 4.56
C PHE A 138 -11.18 -4.69 3.73
N ALA A 139 -11.15 -4.75 2.39
CA ALA A 139 -11.68 -3.67 1.54
C ALA A 139 -13.09 -3.21 1.96
N ASP A 140 -13.99 -4.19 2.20
CA ASP A 140 -15.37 -3.92 2.60
C ASP A 140 -15.49 -3.20 3.97
N MET A 141 -14.45 -3.29 4.81
CA MET A 141 -14.46 -2.70 6.16
C MET A 141 -13.74 -1.36 6.19
N LEU A 142 -12.90 -1.12 5.18
CA LEU A 142 -12.12 0.10 5.04
C LEU A 142 -12.92 1.20 4.35
N SER A 143 -13.88 0.84 3.50
CA SER A 143 -14.86 1.77 2.95
C SER A 143 -15.98 1.96 3.97
N GLN A 144 -16.14 3.17 4.51
CA GLN A 144 -17.18 3.51 5.48
C GLN A 144 -18.61 3.37 4.91
N ASP A 145 -18.75 3.26 3.58
CA ASP A 145 -20.02 3.13 2.88
C ASP A 145 -20.25 1.70 2.41
N ALA A 146 -20.40 0.77 3.36
CA ALA A 146 -20.62 -0.66 3.08
C ALA A 146 -21.90 -0.97 2.27
N GLU A 147 -22.80 -0.02 2.09
CA GLU A 147 -24.07 -0.24 1.37
C GLU A 147 -24.00 -0.03 -0.14
N THR A 148 -22.93 0.58 -0.67
CA THR A 148 -22.77 0.86 -2.10
C THR A 148 -21.67 0.07 -2.79
N ILE A 149 -21.20 -1.02 -2.19
CA ILE A 149 -20.14 -1.87 -2.77
C ILE A 149 -20.68 -2.67 -3.95
N SER A 150 -20.84 -2.01 -5.07
CA SER A 150 -21.09 -2.63 -6.35
C SER A 150 -19.81 -3.26 -6.92
N GLU A 151 -19.94 -4.04 -7.98
CA GLU A 151 -18.89 -4.81 -8.67
C GLU A 151 -17.56 -4.05 -8.96
N ALA A 152 -17.55 -2.72 -8.87
CA ALA A 152 -16.38 -1.87 -9.10
C ALA A 152 -15.23 -2.08 -8.08
N GLN A 153 -15.53 -2.46 -6.83
CA GLN A 153 -14.49 -2.68 -5.80
C GLN A 153 -13.70 -3.96 -5.98
N ARG A 154 -14.16 -4.89 -6.80
CA ARG A 154 -13.39 -6.10 -7.14
C ARG A 154 -12.15 -5.82 -8.00
N ARG A 155 -12.03 -4.60 -8.54
CA ARG A 155 -10.97 -4.19 -9.47
C ARG A 155 -9.88 -3.28 -8.87
N GLY A 156 -9.90 -3.03 -7.56
CA GLY A 156 -8.99 -2.08 -6.90
C GLY A 156 -9.53 -0.64 -6.83
N PRO A 157 -8.79 0.30 -6.23
CA PRO A 157 -9.23 1.68 -6.10
C PRO A 157 -9.41 2.34 -7.46
N LYS A 158 -10.54 3.02 -7.65
CA LYS A 158 -10.90 3.66 -8.91
C LYS A 158 -10.14 4.97 -9.08
N ASN A 159 -9.47 5.13 -10.20
CA ASN A 159 -8.81 6.38 -10.53
C ASN A 159 -9.84 7.43 -10.97
N LEU A 160 -10.15 8.38 -10.10
CA LEU A 160 -11.13 9.44 -10.36
C LEU A 160 -10.77 10.31 -11.56
N LEU A 161 -9.47 10.50 -11.80
CA LEU A 161 -9.03 11.34 -12.91
C LEU A 161 -9.32 10.68 -14.27
N ASP A 162 -9.36 9.35 -14.34
CA ASP A 162 -9.71 8.62 -15.55
C ASP A 162 -11.18 8.79 -15.96
N ASP A 163 -12.07 8.91 -14.97
CA ASP A 163 -13.50 9.10 -15.22
C ASP A 163 -13.88 10.53 -15.61
N LEU A 164 -12.96 11.48 -15.47
CA LEU A 164 -13.16 12.85 -15.91
C LEU A 164 -12.75 13.02 -17.36
N PRO A 165 -13.33 13.97 -18.11
CA PRO A 165 -12.87 14.31 -19.45
C PRO A 165 -11.45 14.88 -19.44
N SER A 166 -10.81 14.99 -20.62
CA SER A 166 -9.46 15.55 -20.75
C SER A 166 -9.34 16.99 -20.22
N SER A 167 -10.43 17.75 -20.30
CA SER A 167 -10.59 19.07 -19.67
C SER A 167 -11.88 19.09 -18.87
N PHE A 168 -11.83 19.54 -17.63
CA PHE A 168 -12.96 19.55 -16.70
C PHE A 168 -12.91 20.74 -15.75
N ASN A 169 -14.03 21.05 -15.10
CA ASN A 169 -14.11 22.08 -14.07
C ASN A 169 -14.28 21.46 -12.66
N ALA A 170 -14.15 22.29 -11.63
CA ALA A 170 -14.28 21.83 -10.24
C ALA A 170 -15.66 21.22 -9.94
N ALA A 171 -16.73 21.71 -10.57
CA ALA A 171 -18.08 21.20 -10.36
C ALA A 171 -18.25 19.76 -10.92
N GLN A 172 -17.59 19.43 -12.02
CA GLN A 172 -17.61 18.09 -12.57
C GLN A 172 -16.90 17.08 -11.65
N LEU A 173 -15.76 17.47 -11.08
CA LEU A 173 -15.10 16.64 -10.07
C LEU A 173 -15.95 16.50 -8.81
N GLU A 174 -16.58 17.60 -8.35
CA GLU A 174 -17.48 17.57 -7.19
C GLU A 174 -18.65 16.62 -7.43
N ALA A 175 -19.30 16.68 -8.60
CA ALA A 175 -20.39 15.80 -8.97
C ALA A 175 -19.95 14.32 -9.00
N LEU A 176 -18.77 14.03 -9.57
CA LEU A 176 -18.21 12.69 -9.57
C LEU A 176 -17.90 12.19 -8.15
N ARG A 177 -17.33 13.03 -7.29
CA ARG A 177 -17.06 12.67 -5.90
C ARG A 177 -18.35 12.39 -5.12
N LEU A 178 -19.38 13.22 -5.29
CA LEU A 178 -20.69 13.02 -4.66
C LEU A 178 -21.35 11.71 -5.13
N SER A 179 -21.26 11.36 -6.41
CA SER A 179 -21.78 10.10 -6.92
C SER A 179 -21.07 8.87 -6.33
N LEU A 180 -19.86 9.05 -5.76
CA LEU A 180 -19.07 8.03 -5.09
C LEU A 180 -19.17 8.14 -3.55
N GLY A 181 -20.15 8.89 -3.02
CA GLY A 181 -20.37 9.04 -1.58
C GLY A 181 -19.35 9.94 -0.85
N LYS A 182 -18.49 10.67 -1.57
CA LYS A 182 -17.45 11.53 -0.97
C LYS A 182 -17.98 12.95 -0.71
N THR A 183 -17.36 13.66 0.23
CA THR A 183 -17.79 15.01 0.60
C THR A 183 -17.29 16.10 -0.36
N LYS A 184 -18.01 17.23 -0.42
CA LYS A 184 -17.64 18.40 -1.26
C LYS A 184 -16.32 19.05 -0.83
N GLU A 185 -16.06 19.08 0.48
CA GLU A 185 -14.89 19.76 1.05
C GLU A 185 -13.58 19.19 0.53
N GLY A 186 -13.53 17.90 0.23
CA GLY A 186 -12.36 17.24 -0.33
C GLY A 186 -12.01 17.66 -1.76
N THR A 187 -12.93 18.28 -2.53
CA THR A 187 -12.72 18.62 -3.94
C THR A 187 -11.55 19.59 -4.16
N LYS A 188 -11.47 20.64 -3.34
CA LYS A 188 -10.38 21.64 -3.42
C LYS A 188 -9.02 20.99 -3.10
N ASN A 189 -8.99 20.14 -2.08
CA ASN A 189 -7.77 19.45 -1.67
C ASN A 189 -7.30 18.48 -2.76
N GLN A 190 -8.24 17.78 -3.40
CA GLN A 190 -7.94 16.85 -4.49
C GLN A 190 -7.37 17.57 -5.72
N LEU A 191 -7.97 18.68 -6.13
CA LEU A 191 -7.44 19.52 -7.22
C LEU A 191 -6.05 20.04 -6.91
N TYR A 192 -5.82 20.49 -5.67
CA TYR A 192 -4.50 20.92 -5.22
C TYR A 192 -3.47 19.79 -5.32
N LYS A 193 -3.78 18.60 -4.80
CA LYS A 193 -2.91 17.42 -4.88
C LYS A 193 -2.55 17.07 -6.33
N TRP A 194 -3.53 17.01 -7.22
CA TRP A 194 -3.32 16.68 -8.63
C TRP A 194 -2.50 17.74 -9.37
N THR A 195 -2.71 19.01 -9.06
CA THR A 195 -1.90 20.10 -9.63
C THR A 195 -0.46 20.03 -9.12
N PHE A 196 -0.27 19.80 -7.82
CA PHE A 196 1.06 19.63 -7.21
C PHE A 196 1.83 18.45 -7.83
N ARG A 197 1.14 17.33 -8.08
CA ARG A 197 1.71 16.14 -8.74
C ARG A 197 1.87 16.29 -10.26
N LYS A 198 1.49 17.43 -10.83
CA LYS A 198 1.51 17.70 -12.26
C LYS A 198 0.65 16.75 -13.11
N PHE A 199 -0.38 16.14 -12.53
CA PHE A 199 -1.36 15.33 -13.27
C PHE A 199 -2.32 16.19 -14.07
N ILE A 200 -2.57 17.42 -13.60
CA ILE A 200 -3.41 18.41 -14.25
C ILE A 200 -2.77 19.79 -14.22
N THR A 201 -3.16 20.64 -15.18
CA THR A 201 -2.84 22.06 -15.22
C THR A 201 -4.15 22.87 -15.14
N TYR A 202 -4.09 24.02 -14.48
CA TYR A 202 -5.23 24.95 -14.38
C TYR A 202 -5.04 26.15 -15.28
N SER A 203 -6.06 26.50 -16.06
CA SER A 203 -6.10 27.72 -16.87
C SER A 203 -7.06 28.73 -16.23
N ALA A 204 -6.52 29.85 -15.76
CA ALA A 204 -7.33 30.94 -15.18
C ALA A 204 -8.25 31.62 -16.21
N GLN A 205 -7.88 31.58 -17.50
CA GLN A 205 -8.66 32.19 -18.58
C GLN A 205 -9.94 31.41 -18.85
N THR A 206 -9.89 30.10 -18.81
CA THR A 206 -11.04 29.21 -19.09
C THR A 206 -11.73 28.67 -17.86
N GLY A 207 -11.07 28.75 -16.68
CA GLY A 207 -11.55 28.14 -15.44
C GLY A 207 -11.50 26.59 -15.45
N LEU A 208 -10.77 26.00 -16.39
CA LEU A 208 -10.71 24.57 -16.59
C LEU A 208 -9.39 23.98 -16.12
N TYR A 209 -9.46 22.73 -15.67
CA TYR A 209 -8.34 21.85 -15.40
C TYR A 209 -8.16 20.92 -16.61
N THR A 210 -6.92 20.74 -17.08
CA THR A 210 -6.59 19.87 -18.21
C THR A 210 -5.58 18.82 -17.79
N LYS A 211 -5.80 17.57 -18.15
CA LYS A 211 -4.87 16.46 -17.90
C LYS A 211 -3.55 16.69 -18.63
N THR A 212 -2.42 16.48 -17.96
CA THR A 212 -1.10 16.65 -18.56
C THR A 212 -0.75 15.51 -19.50
N GLN A 213 0.19 15.76 -20.42
CA GLN A 213 0.73 14.70 -21.28
C GLN A 213 1.47 13.63 -20.48
N GLU A 214 2.19 14.03 -19.43
CA GLU A 214 2.88 13.08 -18.52
C GLU A 214 1.90 12.08 -17.90
N TYR A 215 0.73 12.55 -17.49
CA TYR A 215 -0.32 11.67 -16.99
C TYR A 215 -0.88 10.74 -18.07
N LEU A 216 -1.06 11.23 -19.29
CA LEU A 216 -1.63 10.46 -20.42
C LEU A 216 -0.64 9.44 -20.99
N LEU A 217 0.66 9.70 -20.92
CA LEU A 217 1.73 8.82 -21.39
C LEU A 217 2.19 7.80 -20.35
N GLY A 218 1.93 8.06 -19.05
CA GLY A 218 2.25 7.15 -17.95
C GLY A 218 1.26 5.99 -17.77
N LYS A 219 0.29 5.88 -18.70
CA LYS A 219 -0.63 4.75 -18.83
C LYS A 219 -0.13 3.78 -19.89
#